data_269b5ff84df2df941c0ec7ac61c256b1
#
_entry.id   269b5ff84df2df941c0ec7ac61c256b1
#
_cell.length_a   1.000
_cell.length_b   1.000
_cell.length_c   1.000
_cell.angle_alpha   90.00
_cell.angle_beta   90.00
_cell.angle_gamma   90.00
#
_symmetry.space_group_name_H-M   'P 1'
#
loop_
_entity.id
_entity.type
_entity.pdbx_description
1 polymer ?
#
loop_
_entity_poly.entity_id
_entity_poly.type
_entity_poly.pdbx_seq_one_letter_code
_entity_poly.pdbx_strand_id
1 'polypeptide(L)'
;MLSLTTALRQLLHAVLPVACAACDTALTDDPVPFFCRTCWATIKPLARPSCPRCGLPFASDVALTYSPDHCCLSCRQRPPAFTRAWACYVYEPPLRNAIHLFKYRGKIVLAKALGTLLRQAWSRTPDADLLMPV
;
A
#
# COMPACT_ATOMS: atom_id res chain seq x y z
N MET A 1 28.61 -23.42 -16.23
CA MET A 1 27.52 -24.37 -16.56
C MET A 1 26.21 -23.71 -16.11
N LEU A 2 25.45 -23.10 -17.01
CA LEU A 2 24.11 -22.60 -16.72
C LEU A 2 23.21 -23.80 -16.42
N SER A 3 22.61 -23.82 -15.26
CA SER A 3 21.71 -24.92 -14.88
C SER A 3 20.55 -25.00 -15.88
N LEU A 4 20.16 -26.22 -16.26
CA LEU A 4 19.03 -26.49 -17.18
C LEU A 4 17.74 -25.74 -16.74
N THR A 5 17.58 -25.56 -15.43
CA THR A 5 16.48 -24.79 -14.81
C THR A 5 16.51 -23.31 -15.15
N THR A 6 17.70 -22.71 -15.29
CA THR A 6 17.86 -21.30 -15.65
C THR A 6 17.50 -21.06 -17.11
N ALA A 7 17.96 -21.94 -18.00
CA ALA A 7 17.65 -21.85 -19.43
C ALA A 7 16.14 -22.08 -19.71
N LEU A 8 15.52 -23.06 -19.05
CA LEU A 8 14.08 -23.32 -19.16
C LEU A 8 13.26 -22.13 -18.62
N ARG A 9 13.69 -21.51 -17.54
CA ARG A 9 13.05 -20.31 -16.97
C ARG A 9 13.15 -19.12 -17.92
N GLN A 10 14.30 -18.90 -18.55
CA GLN A 10 14.49 -17.86 -19.55
C GLN A 10 13.61 -18.08 -20.80
N LEU A 11 13.49 -19.33 -21.27
CA LEU A 11 12.63 -19.68 -22.39
C LEU A 11 11.15 -19.45 -22.04
N LEU A 12 10.71 -19.84 -20.87
CA LEU A 12 9.34 -19.60 -20.39
C LEU A 12 9.04 -18.09 -20.27
N HIS A 13 9.97 -17.27 -19.78
CA HIS A 13 9.81 -15.81 -19.72
C HIS A 13 9.78 -15.17 -21.12
N ALA A 14 10.46 -15.74 -22.11
CA ALA A 14 10.43 -15.25 -23.48
C ALA A 14 9.09 -15.55 -24.19
N VAL A 15 8.44 -16.68 -23.84
CA VAL A 15 7.16 -17.11 -24.45
C VAL A 15 5.95 -16.56 -23.67
N LEU A 16 6.08 -16.41 -22.35
CA LEU A 16 5.02 -15.92 -21.46
C LEU A 16 5.59 -14.82 -20.55
N PRO A 17 5.87 -13.62 -21.10
CA PRO A 17 6.42 -12.54 -20.30
C PRO A 17 5.41 -12.12 -19.24
N VAL A 18 5.84 -12.18 -17.97
CA VAL A 18 5.07 -11.56 -16.87
C VAL A 18 5.27 -10.06 -16.98
N ALA A 19 4.19 -9.33 -17.17
CA ALA A 19 4.21 -7.88 -17.28
C ALA A 19 3.89 -7.20 -15.94
N CYS A 20 4.39 -6.00 -15.76
CA CYS A 20 4.08 -5.15 -14.63
C CYS A 20 2.59 -4.75 -14.65
N ALA A 21 1.87 -5.02 -13.57
CA ALA A 21 0.43 -4.72 -13.47
C ALA A 21 0.10 -3.21 -13.42
N ALA A 22 1.10 -2.34 -13.49
CA ALA A 22 0.91 -0.90 -13.47
C ALA A 22 1.35 -0.20 -14.76
N CYS A 23 2.37 -0.73 -15.49
CA CYS A 23 2.93 -0.08 -16.69
C CYS A 23 3.18 -1.04 -17.85
N ASP A 24 2.78 -2.31 -17.72
CA ASP A 24 2.92 -3.37 -18.73
C ASP A 24 4.36 -3.69 -19.21
N THR A 25 5.37 -3.09 -18.57
CA THR A 25 6.78 -3.44 -18.84
C THR A 25 7.04 -4.89 -18.45
N ALA A 26 7.77 -5.62 -19.29
CA ALA A 26 8.17 -6.99 -18.99
C ALA A 26 9.03 -7.06 -17.72
N LEU A 27 8.67 -7.98 -16.83
CA LEU A 27 9.40 -8.21 -15.57
C LEU A 27 10.49 -9.26 -15.79
N THR A 28 11.66 -9.00 -15.24
CA THR A 28 12.80 -9.94 -15.30
C THR A 28 13.17 -10.42 -13.90
N ASP A 29 13.72 -9.55 -13.08
CA ASP A 29 14.29 -9.88 -11.75
C ASP A 29 13.82 -8.85 -10.70
N ASP A 30 12.53 -8.54 -10.75
CA ASP A 30 11.93 -7.54 -9.87
C ASP A 30 11.64 -8.10 -8.47
N PRO A 31 11.92 -7.33 -7.41
CA PRO A 31 11.82 -7.79 -6.03
C PRO A 31 10.39 -8.02 -5.57
N VAL A 32 9.41 -7.42 -6.27
CA VAL A 32 7.99 -7.56 -5.94
C VAL A 32 7.28 -8.25 -7.11
N PRO A 33 6.63 -9.38 -6.86
CA PRO A 33 5.87 -10.09 -7.90
C PRO A 33 4.83 -9.17 -8.57
N PHE A 34 4.74 -9.25 -9.89
CA PHE A 34 3.81 -8.47 -10.74
C PHE A 34 4.05 -6.96 -10.80
N PHE A 35 5.12 -6.44 -10.21
CA PHE A 35 5.43 -5.00 -10.24
C PHE A 35 6.91 -4.76 -10.48
N CYS A 36 7.22 -3.90 -11.45
CA CYS A 36 8.60 -3.46 -11.66
C CYS A 36 9.04 -2.53 -10.50
N ARG A 37 10.34 -2.48 -10.27
CA ARG A 37 10.97 -1.67 -9.21
C ARG A 37 10.55 -0.19 -9.30
N THR A 38 10.51 0.35 -10.52
CA THR A 38 10.15 1.76 -10.74
C THR A 38 8.72 2.04 -10.29
N CYS A 39 7.73 1.25 -10.74
CA CYS A 39 6.35 1.43 -10.31
C CYS A 39 6.18 1.22 -8.81
N TRP A 40 6.81 0.19 -8.23
CA TRP A 40 6.69 -0.05 -6.80
C TRP A 40 7.23 1.10 -5.96
N ALA A 41 8.29 1.76 -6.42
CA ALA A 41 8.89 2.92 -5.77
C ALA A 41 8.01 4.19 -5.84
N THR A 42 7.00 4.25 -6.72
CA THR A 42 6.08 5.39 -6.79
C THR A 42 4.94 5.33 -5.78
N ILE A 43 4.84 4.27 -4.96
CA ILE A 43 3.83 4.19 -3.90
C ILE A 43 4.06 5.33 -2.90
N LYS A 44 3.06 6.23 -2.81
CA LYS A 44 3.16 7.43 -1.99
C LYS A 44 2.60 7.20 -0.60
N PRO A 45 3.37 7.49 0.46
CA PRO A 45 2.82 7.61 1.79
C PRO A 45 1.72 8.68 1.82
N LEU A 46 0.70 8.48 2.64
CA LEU A 46 -0.31 9.49 2.84
C LEU A 46 0.30 10.70 3.56
N ALA A 47 0.06 11.89 2.97
CA ALA A 47 0.60 13.13 3.52
C ALA A 47 0.03 13.39 4.93
N ARG A 48 0.88 13.92 5.80
CA ARG A 48 0.49 14.52 7.08
C ARG A 48 0.63 16.04 6.94
N PRO A 49 -0.16 16.83 7.64
CA PRO A 49 -1.08 16.49 8.73
C PRO A 49 -2.41 15.90 8.26
N SER A 50 -3.08 15.16 9.14
CA SER A 50 -4.35 14.50 8.87
C SER A 50 -5.29 14.54 10.08
N CYS A 51 -6.58 14.42 9.82
CA CYS A 51 -7.61 14.39 10.86
C CYS A 51 -7.32 13.27 11.88
N PRO A 52 -7.25 13.59 13.19
CA PRO A 52 -6.92 12.60 14.21
C PRO A 52 -7.99 11.49 14.35
N ARG A 53 -9.19 11.72 13.84
CA ARG A 53 -10.28 10.74 13.91
C ARG A 53 -10.39 9.85 12.68
N CYS A 54 -10.43 10.42 11.48
CA CYS A 54 -10.66 9.63 10.25
C CYS A 54 -9.45 9.51 9.32
N GLY A 55 -8.33 10.18 9.62
CA GLY A 55 -7.12 10.11 8.81
C GLY A 55 -7.17 10.94 7.52
N LEU A 56 -8.23 11.73 7.26
CA LEU A 56 -8.31 12.58 6.07
C LEU A 56 -7.17 13.61 6.08
N PRO A 57 -6.33 13.70 5.02
CA PRO A 57 -5.26 14.69 4.95
C PRO A 57 -5.80 16.12 4.97
N PHE A 58 -5.10 17.01 5.67
CA PHE A 58 -5.34 18.44 5.61
C PHE A 58 -4.41 19.10 4.57
N ALA A 59 -4.86 20.22 3.99
CA ALA A 59 -4.04 20.98 3.07
C ALA A 59 -2.86 21.70 3.77
N SER A 60 -3.01 21.97 5.09
CA SER A 60 -1.96 22.60 5.91
C SER A 60 -2.08 22.14 7.37
N ASP A 61 -1.03 22.37 8.15
CA ASP A 61 -0.96 22.04 9.56
C ASP A 61 -1.47 23.14 10.49
N VAL A 62 -1.82 24.31 9.95
CA VAL A 62 -2.23 25.48 10.72
C VAL A 62 -3.31 25.15 11.76
N ALA A 63 -4.34 24.41 11.36
CA ALA A 63 -5.40 24.05 12.28
C ALA A 63 -4.91 23.19 13.45
N LEU A 64 -3.95 22.28 13.21
CA LEU A 64 -3.38 21.39 14.24
C LEU A 64 -2.35 22.08 15.12
N THR A 65 -1.73 23.16 14.64
CA THR A 65 -0.82 23.98 15.44
C THR A 65 -1.54 24.64 16.63
N TYR A 66 -2.75 25.13 16.40
CA TYR A 66 -3.57 25.75 17.45
C TYR A 66 -4.50 24.78 18.18
N SER A 67 -4.85 23.66 17.57
CA SER A 67 -5.72 22.65 18.14
C SER A 67 -5.28 21.25 17.66
N PRO A 68 -4.44 20.54 18.41
CA PRO A 68 -3.93 19.22 18.02
C PRO A 68 -5.02 18.17 17.75
N ASP A 69 -6.17 18.30 18.42
CA ASP A 69 -7.33 17.41 18.26
C ASP A 69 -8.33 17.91 17.20
N HIS A 70 -7.92 18.87 16.36
CA HIS A 70 -8.80 19.43 15.35
C HIS A 70 -9.27 18.35 14.35
N CYS A 71 -10.57 18.08 14.35
CA CYS A 71 -11.19 17.16 13.41
C CYS A 71 -11.66 17.85 12.13
N CYS A 72 -11.65 17.12 11.01
CA CYS A 72 -12.20 17.61 9.75
C CYS A 72 -13.71 17.90 9.88
N LEU A 73 -14.25 18.70 8.96
CA LEU A 73 -15.65 19.13 8.98
C LEU A 73 -16.63 17.95 9.07
N SER A 74 -16.40 16.89 8.29
CA SER A 74 -17.27 15.71 8.29
C SER A 74 -17.32 15.03 9.67
N CYS A 75 -16.15 14.87 10.34
CA CYS A 75 -16.09 14.27 11.68
C CYS A 75 -16.70 15.15 12.76
N ARG A 76 -16.71 16.46 12.58
CA ARG A 76 -17.38 17.40 13.51
C ARG A 76 -18.89 17.40 13.35
N GLN A 77 -19.37 17.34 12.10
CA GLN A 77 -20.80 17.33 11.81
C GLN A 77 -21.47 15.98 12.05
N ARG A 78 -20.75 14.89 11.72
CA ARG A 78 -21.24 13.51 11.86
C ARG A 78 -20.11 12.66 12.45
N PRO A 79 -19.98 12.61 13.77
CA PRO A 79 -18.94 11.81 14.42
C PRO A 79 -19.09 10.32 14.06
N PRO A 80 -18.04 9.67 13.51
CA PRO A 80 -18.11 8.24 13.23
C PRO A 80 -18.14 7.42 14.53
N ALA A 81 -18.69 6.19 14.44
CA ALA A 81 -18.78 5.28 15.58
C ALA A 81 -17.39 4.77 16.07
N PHE A 82 -16.39 4.75 15.19
CA PHE A 82 -15.04 4.35 15.55
C PHE A 82 -14.27 5.50 16.22
N THR A 83 -13.34 5.14 17.10
CA THR A 83 -12.48 6.10 17.79
C THR A 83 -11.46 6.71 16.84
N ARG A 84 -10.82 5.88 15.99
CA ARG A 84 -9.76 6.32 15.08
C ARG A 84 -9.67 5.42 13.85
N ALA A 85 -9.36 6.04 12.71
CA ALA A 85 -8.98 5.34 11.48
C ALA A 85 -7.67 5.93 10.94
N TRP A 86 -6.87 5.07 10.29
CA TRP A 86 -5.64 5.50 9.61
C TRP A 86 -5.61 4.99 8.20
N ALA A 87 -5.01 5.78 7.32
CA ALA A 87 -4.50 5.33 6.06
C ALA A 87 -3.00 5.58 6.02
N CYS A 88 -2.24 4.62 5.52
CA CYS A 88 -0.78 4.70 5.46
C CYS A 88 -0.28 5.25 4.13
N TYR A 89 -1.00 4.95 3.07
CA TYR A 89 -0.62 5.24 1.68
C TYR A 89 -1.80 5.74 0.88
N VAL A 90 -1.49 6.48 -0.19
CA VAL A 90 -2.49 6.92 -1.16
C VAL A 90 -2.99 5.71 -1.96
N TYR A 91 -4.32 5.56 -2.09
CA TYR A 91 -4.96 4.46 -2.81
C TYR A 91 -5.04 4.76 -4.31
N GLU A 92 -3.88 4.71 -4.97
CA GLU A 92 -3.73 4.90 -6.41
C GLU A 92 -2.80 3.81 -7.00
N PRO A 93 -2.72 3.62 -8.33
CA PRO A 93 -1.70 2.73 -8.91
C PRO A 93 -0.29 3.16 -8.49
N PRO A 94 0.61 2.22 -8.20
CA PRO A 94 0.46 0.76 -8.32
C PRO A 94 -0.16 0.05 -7.10
N LEU A 95 -0.29 0.73 -5.95
CA LEU A 95 -0.79 0.11 -4.71
C LEU A 95 -2.22 -0.43 -4.88
N ARG A 96 -3.11 0.35 -5.52
CA ARG A 96 -4.48 -0.10 -5.82
C ARG A 96 -4.47 -1.41 -6.61
N ASN A 97 -3.63 -1.51 -7.64
CA ASN A 97 -3.52 -2.72 -8.46
C ASN A 97 -3.02 -3.92 -7.64
N ALA A 98 -2.02 -3.71 -6.77
CA ALA A 98 -1.51 -4.75 -5.88
C ALA A 98 -2.58 -5.28 -4.92
N ILE A 99 -3.35 -4.39 -4.30
CA ILE A 99 -4.46 -4.77 -3.40
C ILE A 99 -5.55 -5.53 -4.17
N HIS A 100 -5.90 -5.10 -5.38
CA HIS A 100 -6.88 -5.80 -6.23
C HIS A 100 -6.40 -7.20 -6.63
N LEU A 101 -5.14 -7.34 -7.06
CA LEU A 101 -4.55 -8.64 -7.36
C LEU A 101 -4.56 -9.57 -6.15
N PHE A 102 -4.21 -9.05 -4.98
CA PHE A 102 -4.19 -9.80 -3.73
C PHE A 102 -5.60 -10.24 -3.31
N LYS A 103 -6.55 -9.29 -3.21
CA LYS A 103 -7.90 -9.57 -2.68
C LYS A 103 -8.80 -10.34 -3.64
N TYR A 104 -8.72 -10.04 -4.94
CA TYR A 104 -9.73 -10.52 -5.89
C TYR A 104 -9.17 -11.46 -6.97
N ARG A 105 -7.86 -11.56 -7.12
CA ARG A 105 -7.22 -12.44 -8.10
C ARG A 105 -6.37 -13.55 -7.46
N GLY A 106 -6.47 -13.73 -6.15
CA GLY A 106 -5.78 -14.79 -5.42
C GLY A 106 -4.25 -14.70 -5.46
N LYS A 107 -3.67 -13.53 -5.74
CA LYS A 107 -2.22 -13.38 -5.81
C LYS A 107 -1.61 -13.21 -4.41
N ILE A 108 -1.76 -14.25 -3.58
CA ILE A 108 -1.31 -14.27 -2.17
C ILE A 108 0.19 -14.00 -1.99
N VAL A 109 1.01 -14.24 -3.01
CA VAL A 109 2.44 -13.95 -3.01
C VAL A 109 2.73 -12.46 -2.75
N LEU A 110 1.78 -11.56 -3.01
CA LEU A 110 1.86 -10.12 -2.69
C LEU A 110 1.74 -9.82 -1.19
N ALA A 111 1.29 -10.78 -0.36
CA ALA A 111 1.12 -10.57 1.08
C ALA A 111 2.41 -10.08 1.75
N LYS A 112 3.56 -10.63 1.38
CA LYS A 112 4.87 -10.23 1.93
C LYS A 112 5.20 -8.77 1.61
N ALA A 113 5.02 -8.35 0.37
CA ALA A 113 5.30 -6.99 -0.08
C ALA A 113 4.35 -5.97 0.55
N LEU A 114 3.04 -6.25 0.55
CA LEU A 114 2.02 -5.42 1.19
C LEU A 114 2.21 -5.36 2.71
N GLY A 115 2.53 -6.48 3.35
CA GLY A 115 2.85 -6.53 4.78
C GLY A 115 4.09 -5.72 5.15
N THR A 116 5.10 -5.67 4.26
CA THR A 116 6.27 -4.82 4.47
C THR A 116 5.90 -3.33 4.42
N LEU A 117 5.07 -2.91 3.47
CA LEU A 117 4.55 -1.54 3.41
C LEU A 117 3.79 -1.17 4.69
N LEU A 118 2.87 -2.03 5.13
CA LEU A 118 2.13 -1.81 6.37
C LEU A 118 3.09 -1.66 7.56
N ARG A 119 4.05 -2.55 7.71
CA ARG A 119 5.02 -2.50 8.80
C ARG A 119 5.87 -1.24 8.78
N GLN A 120 6.30 -0.77 7.62
CA GLN A 120 7.06 0.47 7.48
C GLN A 120 6.25 1.70 7.89
N ALA A 121 4.96 1.71 7.57
CA ALA A 121 4.06 2.80 7.92
C ALA A 121 3.57 2.75 9.38
N TRP A 122 3.71 1.59 10.03
CA TRP A 122 3.22 1.31 11.37
C TRP A 122 4.22 1.72 12.44
N SER A 123 4.68 2.95 12.43
CA SER A 123 5.64 3.47 13.41
C SER A 123 5.00 3.82 14.79
N ARG A 124 3.69 3.76 14.89
CA ARG A 124 2.93 4.01 16.13
C ARG A 124 1.77 3.03 16.25
N THR A 125 2.01 1.91 16.90
CA THR A 125 0.96 0.99 17.32
C THR A 125 0.06 1.71 18.31
N PRO A 126 -1.26 1.78 18.11
CA PRO A 126 -2.14 2.01 19.22
C PRO A 126 -2.04 0.81 20.17
N ASP A 127 -2.15 1.06 21.46
CA ASP A 127 -2.38 -0.02 22.41
C ASP A 127 -3.69 -0.70 22.00
N ALA A 128 -3.62 -1.94 21.60
CA ALA A 128 -4.77 -2.71 21.14
C ALA A 128 -4.77 -4.05 21.87
N ASP A 129 -5.87 -4.33 22.55
CA ASP A 129 -6.06 -5.60 23.25
C ASP A 129 -6.37 -6.74 22.29
N LEU A 130 -6.92 -6.42 21.11
CA LEU A 130 -7.34 -7.40 20.10
C LEU A 130 -7.15 -6.86 18.68
N LEU A 131 -6.62 -7.71 17.79
CA LEU A 131 -6.56 -7.46 16.36
C LEU A 131 -7.53 -8.40 15.64
N MET A 132 -8.48 -7.84 14.90
CA MET A 132 -9.38 -8.59 14.04
C MET A 132 -9.11 -8.29 12.57
N PRO A 133 -8.75 -9.29 11.75
CA PRO A 133 -8.68 -9.12 10.30
C PRO A 133 -10.08 -8.99 9.72
N VAL A 134 -10.23 -8.16 8.69
CA VAL A 134 -11.47 -7.96 7.94
C VAL A 134 -11.34 -8.54 6.53
#